data_986b3cfafd9898da003145a6355995d1
#
_entry.id   986b3cfafd9898da003145a6355995d1
#
_cell.length_a   1.000
_cell.length_b   1.000
_cell.length_c   1.000
_cell.angle_alpha   90.00
_cell.angle_beta   90.00
_cell.angle_gamma   90.00
#
_symmetry.space_group_name_H-M   'P 1'
#
loop_
_entity.id
_entity.type
_entity.pdbx_description
1 polymer ?
#
loop_
_entity_poly.entity_id
_entity_poly.type
_entity_poly.pdbx_seq_one_letter_code
_entity_poly.pdbx_strand_id
1 'polypeptide(L)'
;MHSSHRGESQNHNPEQSATGVAPVAPQTFESLIREISELKPPQEKEQPMATENFDADIVVIGAGPGGYVAAIRAAQLGAKVMCVEKEYLGGTCLNWGCIPSKAMIASVEKYQETKKADQLGVTVSGEVGFNFDKIMERKDKIVQTQRGGVGYLFKKNKVEHVEGFASFKDPHTIEVDKDGTKRTIRAKNFILAMGSSVIHIPVPGLEGGRDNGVWTSDEAVTATHVPKRMLVLGGGAVGCEFSYVFGGLGSEVTLVEMMPNLIPMFDEELGKELGKQMSKVGVKVKTGAALEKCEKKGDAWVCHIKTGTSIEQVEVDVVLLGVGRKANTDGMNLDKIGVKLHRRGVEVVDDTLVTHVPHIYAIGDVTGRIQLAHVASHEGIVAVHNILEGKKEKADYKAVPNCVYTVPEVASVGLTEEQAKTQGYDIKVGRGMFRPNGKAMAANHQDGFVKVIVDAKYGELLGMHMIGSHVTDMIHEGVVAINLEATLESLFMSIHAHPTMAEVVLEAYEDAHGMAIHKA
;
A
#
# COMPACT_ATOMS: atom_id res chain seq x y z
N MET A 1 -16.88 0.53 -71.68
CA MET A 1 -15.97 -0.23 -72.57
C MET A 1 -15.67 -1.54 -71.86
N HIS A 2 -16.40 -2.60 -72.25
CA HIS A 2 -16.04 -3.78 -73.04
C HIS A 2 -14.92 -4.59 -72.37
N SER A 3 -14.97 -5.90 -72.16
CA SER A 3 -15.77 -7.05 -72.69
C SER A 3 -15.33 -8.27 -71.86
N SER A 4 -16.19 -9.09 -71.28
CA SER A 4 -16.66 -10.38 -71.76
C SER A 4 -15.57 -11.32 -72.40
N HIS A 5 -15.39 -12.50 -71.84
CA HIS A 5 -15.47 -13.73 -72.64
C HIS A 5 -15.78 -14.97 -71.77
N ARG A 6 -16.68 -15.77 -72.34
CA ARG A 6 -17.16 -17.13 -72.01
C ARG A 6 -16.25 -18.20 -72.53
N GLY A 7 -16.47 -19.44 -72.14
CA GLY A 7 -16.06 -20.71 -72.78
C GLY A 7 -16.17 -21.82 -71.74
N GLU A 8 -17.26 -22.53 -71.61
CA GLU A 8 -17.75 -23.79 -72.23
C GLU A 8 -16.84 -25.02 -71.98
N SER A 9 -17.35 -25.86 -71.12
CA SER A 9 -17.85 -27.25 -71.27
C SER A 9 -16.83 -28.36 -71.69
N GLN A 10 -16.81 -29.44 -70.92
CA GLN A 10 -17.07 -30.80 -71.46
C GLN A 10 -17.30 -31.84 -70.34
N ASN A 11 -18.37 -32.64 -70.58
CA ASN A 11 -18.78 -33.86 -69.89
C ASN A 11 -17.75 -34.95 -69.88
N HIS A 12 -17.71 -35.76 -68.83
CA HIS A 12 -17.60 -37.23 -68.92
C HIS A 12 -18.15 -37.89 -67.66
N ASN A 13 -19.20 -38.67 -67.85
CA ASN A 13 -19.63 -39.79 -66.99
C ASN A 13 -19.13 -41.10 -67.66
N PRO A 14 -18.78 -42.20 -66.98
CA PRO A 14 -19.81 -43.14 -66.58
C PRO A 14 -19.58 -43.96 -65.29
N GLU A 15 -20.74 -44.29 -64.72
CA GLU A 15 -21.18 -45.61 -64.26
C GLU A 15 -20.47 -46.39 -63.12
N GLN A 16 -21.30 -46.65 -62.12
CA GLN A 16 -21.56 -47.94 -61.43
C GLN A 16 -20.66 -48.35 -60.24
N SER A 17 -21.19 -48.24 -59.03
CA SER A 17 -21.56 -49.47 -58.31
C SER A 17 -22.46 -49.13 -57.14
N ALA A 18 -23.61 -49.72 -57.07
CA ALA A 18 -24.62 -49.65 -56.06
C ALA A 18 -24.24 -50.53 -54.85
N THR A 19 -24.26 -49.92 -53.60
CA THR A 19 -24.54 -50.71 -52.40
C THR A 19 -25.59 -49.91 -51.61
N GLY A 20 -26.74 -50.60 -51.43
CA GLY A 20 -27.95 -50.04 -50.87
C GLY A 20 -27.79 -49.64 -49.38
N VAL A 21 -28.12 -48.40 -49.10
CA VAL A 21 -28.46 -47.94 -47.77
C VAL A 21 -29.92 -47.53 -47.82
N ALA A 22 -30.73 -48.18 -46.94
CA ALA A 22 -32.15 -47.89 -46.80
C ALA A 22 -32.33 -46.41 -46.38
N PRO A 23 -33.39 -45.72 -46.82
CA PRO A 23 -33.66 -44.35 -46.43
C PRO A 23 -34.07 -44.28 -44.93
N VAL A 24 -33.27 -43.58 -44.13
CA VAL A 24 -33.65 -43.22 -42.76
C VAL A 24 -34.75 -42.17 -42.85
N ALA A 25 -35.91 -42.45 -42.27
CA ALA A 25 -37.00 -41.50 -42.21
C ALA A 25 -36.56 -40.23 -41.40
N PRO A 26 -36.99 -39.03 -41.80
CA PRO A 26 -36.61 -37.81 -41.10
C PRO A 26 -37.21 -37.84 -39.67
N GLN A 27 -36.33 -37.86 -38.65
CA GLN A 27 -36.72 -37.70 -37.24
C GLN A 27 -37.34 -36.32 -37.07
N THR A 28 -38.52 -36.27 -36.50
CA THR A 28 -39.20 -35.00 -36.15
C THR A 28 -38.48 -34.35 -34.96
N PHE A 29 -38.50 -33.04 -34.88
CA PHE A 29 -37.89 -32.27 -33.81
C PHE A 29 -38.42 -32.68 -32.41
N GLU A 30 -39.68 -33.14 -32.35
CA GLU A 30 -40.30 -33.69 -31.14
C GLU A 30 -39.70 -35.03 -30.72
N SER A 31 -39.31 -35.93 -31.66
CA SER A 31 -38.63 -37.18 -31.31
C SER A 31 -37.21 -36.95 -30.76
N LEU A 32 -36.52 -35.94 -31.25
CA LEU A 32 -35.19 -35.58 -30.74
C LEU A 32 -35.26 -35.01 -29.31
N ILE A 33 -36.28 -34.14 -29.01
CA ILE A 33 -36.50 -33.62 -27.69
C ILE A 33 -36.85 -34.72 -26.68
N ARG A 34 -37.58 -35.75 -27.11
CA ARG A 34 -37.93 -36.86 -26.28
C ARG A 34 -36.73 -37.75 -25.94
N GLU A 35 -35.86 -38.03 -26.90
CA GLU A 35 -34.59 -38.74 -26.67
C GLU A 35 -33.66 -38.00 -25.75
N ILE A 36 -33.55 -36.66 -25.89
CA ILE A 36 -32.72 -35.81 -25.00
C ILE A 36 -33.32 -35.79 -23.55
N SER A 37 -34.64 -35.80 -23.40
CA SER A 37 -35.28 -35.82 -22.08
C SER A 37 -35.19 -37.16 -21.36
N GLU A 38 -34.93 -38.27 -22.08
CA GLU A 38 -34.75 -39.62 -21.52
C GLU A 38 -33.27 -39.95 -21.20
N LEU A 39 -32.31 -39.11 -21.62
CA LEU A 39 -30.91 -39.19 -21.23
C LEU A 39 -30.79 -38.76 -19.75
N LYS A 40 -30.93 -39.69 -18.82
CA LYS A 40 -30.48 -39.45 -17.45
C LYS A 40 -28.98 -39.14 -17.49
N PRO A 41 -28.53 -38.04 -16.85
CA PRO A 41 -27.09 -37.82 -16.71
C PRO A 41 -26.47 -39.04 -16.03
N PRO A 42 -25.24 -39.41 -16.41
CA PRO A 42 -24.56 -40.51 -15.73
C PRO A 42 -24.53 -40.20 -14.24
N GLN A 43 -25.13 -41.07 -13.45
CA GLN A 43 -24.97 -41.05 -11.99
C GLN A 43 -23.50 -41.45 -11.73
N GLU A 44 -22.61 -40.47 -11.70
CA GLU A 44 -21.36 -40.66 -10.98
C GLU A 44 -21.77 -41.03 -9.55
N LYS A 45 -21.50 -42.26 -9.14
CA LYS A 45 -21.52 -42.63 -7.76
C LYS A 45 -20.49 -41.76 -7.08
N GLU A 46 -20.94 -40.65 -6.46
CA GLU A 46 -20.15 -39.95 -5.45
C GLU A 46 -19.78 -41.01 -4.41
N GLN A 47 -18.53 -41.46 -4.44
CA GLN A 47 -17.97 -42.11 -3.27
C GLN A 47 -18.07 -41.06 -2.16
N PRO A 48 -18.61 -41.38 -0.99
CA PRO A 48 -18.61 -40.44 0.12
C PRO A 48 -17.12 -40.10 0.37
N MET A 49 -16.70 -38.89 -0.01
CA MET A 49 -15.44 -38.35 0.44
C MET A 49 -15.46 -38.44 1.96
N ALA A 50 -14.46 -39.13 2.52
CA ALA A 50 -14.26 -39.11 3.95
C ALA A 50 -14.39 -37.64 4.37
N THR A 51 -15.32 -37.36 5.32
CA THR A 51 -15.51 -35.98 5.81
C THR A 51 -14.18 -35.55 6.42
N GLU A 52 -13.39 -34.84 5.62
CA GLU A 52 -12.14 -34.27 6.12
C GLU A 52 -12.50 -33.33 7.27
N ASN A 53 -12.04 -33.69 8.44
CA ASN A 53 -12.33 -32.91 9.65
C ASN A 53 -11.41 -31.71 9.69
N PHE A 54 -11.88 -30.54 9.23
CA PHE A 54 -11.18 -29.28 9.31
C PHE A 54 -11.51 -28.55 10.61
N ASP A 55 -10.50 -27.98 11.25
CA ASP A 55 -10.65 -27.16 12.45
C ASP A 55 -11.26 -25.79 12.13
N ALA A 56 -11.03 -25.27 10.92
CA ALA A 56 -11.57 -24.00 10.43
C ALA A 56 -11.90 -24.05 8.93
N ASP A 57 -12.82 -23.18 8.50
CA ASP A 57 -13.07 -22.94 7.07
C ASP A 57 -11.93 -22.09 6.47
N ILE A 58 -11.45 -21.10 7.25
CA ILE A 58 -10.36 -20.21 6.86
C ILE A 58 -9.40 -20.04 8.04
N VAL A 59 -8.12 -20.22 7.78
CA VAL A 59 -7.04 -19.79 8.67
C VAL A 59 -6.32 -18.58 8.03
N VAL A 60 -6.28 -17.48 8.75
CA VAL A 60 -5.49 -16.29 8.38
C VAL A 60 -4.19 -16.31 9.14
N ILE A 61 -3.06 -16.22 8.44
CA ILE A 61 -1.73 -16.20 9.05
C ILE A 61 -1.19 -14.77 9.02
N GLY A 62 -1.10 -14.16 10.20
CA GLY A 62 -0.76 -12.76 10.42
C GLY A 62 -1.99 -11.91 10.71
N ALA A 63 -1.95 -11.12 11.78
CA ALA A 63 -3.04 -10.23 12.23
C ALA A 63 -2.75 -8.75 11.97
N GLY A 64 -1.97 -8.43 10.92
CA GLY A 64 -1.80 -7.06 10.41
C GLY A 64 -3.08 -6.53 9.75
N PRO A 65 -3.07 -5.31 9.15
CA PRO A 65 -4.27 -4.69 8.57
C PRO A 65 -5.01 -5.58 7.58
N GLY A 66 -4.33 -6.28 6.70
CA GLY A 66 -4.97 -7.24 5.79
C GLY A 66 -5.55 -8.43 6.53
N GLY A 67 -4.79 -9.02 7.45
CA GLY A 67 -5.18 -10.26 8.13
C GLY A 67 -6.35 -10.10 9.09
N TYR A 68 -6.33 -9.09 9.98
CA TYR A 68 -7.46 -8.92 10.90
C TYR A 68 -8.75 -8.51 10.18
N VAL A 69 -8.65 -7.72 9.11
CA VAL A 69 -9.81 -7.34 8.29
C VAL A 69 -10.38 -8.57 7.57
N ALA A 70 -9.53 -9.39 6.94
CA ALA A 70 -9.94 -10.63 6.29
C ALA A 70 -10.60 -11.59 7.29
N ALA A 71 -10.00 -11.81 8.46
CA ALA A 71 -10.53 -12.70 9.48
C ALA A 71 -11.91 -12.26 9.98
N ILE A 72 -12.10 -10.96 10.26
CA ILE A 72 -13.39 -10.41 10.70
C ILE A 72 -14.41 -10.52 9.56
N ARG A 73 -14.03 -10.15 8.32
CA ARG A 73 -14.96 -10.23 7.17
C ARG A 73 -15.41 -11.66 6.90
N ALA A 74 -14.51 -12.63 6.94
CA ALA A 74 -14.85 -14.04 6.77
C ALA A 74 -15.81 -14.53 7.85
N ALA A 75 -15.58 -14.16 9.11
CA ALA A 75 -16.48 -14.51 10.21
C ALA A 75 -17.87 -13.85 10.07
N GLN A 76 -17.94 -12.59 9.58
CA GLN A 76 -19.21 -11.90 9.28
C GLN A 76 -20.01 -12.60 8.19
N LEU A 77 -19.36 -13.29 7.25
CA LEU A 77 -19.97 -14.10 6.21
C LEU A 77 -20.27 -15.54 6.68
N GLY A 78 -20.12 -15.85 7.97
CA GLY A 78 -20.51 -17.10 8.59
C GLY A 78 -19.46 -18.21 8.60
N ALA A 79 -18.23 -17.94 8.14
CA ALA A 79 -17.15 -18.91 8.18
C ALA A 79 -16.63 -19.13 9.62
N LYS A 80 -16.15 -20.36 9.91
CA LYS A 80 -15.35 -20.65 11.10
C LYS A 80 -13.92 -20.21 10.85
N VAL A 81 -13.45 -19.20 11.58
CA VAL A 81 -12.18 -18.52 11.31
C VAL A 81 -11.22 -18.62 12.49
N MET A 82 -9.97 -18.96 12.20
CA MET A 82 -8.84 -18.82 13.11
C MET A 82 -7.86 -17.78 12.52
N CYS A 83 -7.29 -16.92 13.36
CA CYS A 83 -6.23 -16.00 12.98
C CYS A 83 -4.98 -16.25 13.83
N VAL A 84 -3.88 -16.63 13.16
CA VAL A 84 -2.60 -16.92 13.81
C VAL A 84 -1.74 -15.68 13.79
N GLU A 85 -1.24 -15.26 14.97
CA GLU A 85 -0.32 -14.11 15.09
C GLU A 85 0.83 -14.45 16.04
N LYS A 86 2.05 -14.15 15.61
CA LYS A 86 3.25 -14.48 16.40
C LYS A 86 3.60 -13.47 17.49
N GLU A 87 3.15 -12.21 17.35
CA GLU A 87 3.51 -11.12 18.26
C GLU A 87 2.27 -10.40 18.79
N TYR A 88 1.79 -9.40 18.04
CA TYR A 88 0.72 -8.52 18.48
C TYR A 88 -0.34 -8.33 17.40
N LEU A 89 -1.60 -8.36 17.80
CA LEU A 89 -2.72 -7.99 16.94
C LEU A 89 -2.52 -6.58 16.35
N GLY A 90 -2.89 -6.40 15.07
CA GLY A 90 -2.71 -5.14 14.34
C GLY A 90 -1.42 -5.07 13.51
N GLY A 91 -0.48 -6.01 13.72
CA GLY A 91 0.75 -6.15 12.94
C GLY A 91 1.64 -4.90 12.95
N THR A 92 2.51 -4.77 11.95
CA THR A 92 3.48 -3.67 11.84
C THR A 92 2.82 -2.29 11.88
N CYS A 93 1.77 -2.06 11.10
CA CYS A 93 1.14 -0.73 10.99
C CYS A 93 0.68 -0.18 12.35
N LEU A 94 0.02 -1.01 13.15
CA LEU A 94 -0.52 -0.60 14.44
C LEU A 94 0.56 -0.51 15.52
N ASN A 95 1.53 -1.43 15.53
CA ASN A 95 2.46 -1.56 16.66
C ASN A 95 3.80 -0.85 16.41
N TRP A 96 4.30 -0.85 15.16
CA TRP A 96 5.66 -0.43 14.81
C TRP A 96 5.75 0.58 13.66
N GLY A 97 4.61 0.94 13.02
CA GLY A 97 4.57 1.74 11.79
C GLY A 97 3.64 2.93 11.87
N CYS A 98 2.52 2.84 11.15
CA CYS A 98 1.61 3.95 10.86
C CYS A 98 1.09 4.65 12.13
N ILE A 99 0.59 3.91 13.09
CA ILE A 99 -0.06 4.51 14.26
C ILE A 99 0.94 5.16 15.20
N PRO A 100 2.04 4.48 15.64
CA PRO A 100 3.01 5.12 16.52
C PRO A 100 3.72 6.32 15.87
N SER A 101 4.09 6.25 14.59
CA SER A 101 4.74 7.38 13.91
C SER A 101 3.81 8.60 13.81
N LYS A 102 2.51 8.41 13.45
CA LYS A 102 1.53 9.51 13.39
C LYS A 102 1.23 10.11 14.77
N ALA A 103 1.24 9.28 15.82
CA ALA A 103 1.12 9.79 17.20
C ALA A 103 2.31 10.67 17.59
N MET A 104 3.53 10.33 17.15
CA MET A 104 4.73 11.15 17.36
C MET A 104 4.67 12.43 16.53
N ILE A 105 4.36 12.33 15.23
CA ILE A 105 4.23 13.47 14.31
C ILE A 105 3.24 14.50 14.87
N ALA A 106 2.05 14.08 15.29
CA ALA A 106 1.04 14.98 15.85
C ALA A 106 1.53 15.72 17.11
N SER A 107 2.37 15.08 17.94
CA SER A 107 2.96 15.74 19.10
C SER A 107 4.04 16.76 18.70
N VAL A 108 4.84 16.42 17.71
CA VAL A 108 5.89 17.31 17.16
C VAL A 108 5.27 18.52 16.45
N GLU A 109 4.24 18.29 15.63
CA GLU A 109 3.48 19.34 14.96
C GLU A 109 2.93 20.34 15.98
N LYS A 110 2.26 19.85 17.02
CA LYS A 110 1.72 20.69 18.09
C LYS A 110 2.82 21.49 18.82
N TYR A 111 3.98 20.88 19.06
CA TYR A 111 5.12 21.58 19.63
C TYR A 111 5.63 22.70 18.71
N GLN A 112 5.78 22.43 17.42
CA GLN A 112 6.26 23.39 16.44
C GLN A 112 5.26 24.55 16.21
N GLU A 113 3.95 24.26 16.17
CA GLU A 113 2.88 25.25 16.11
C GLU A 113 2.90 26.16 17.35
N THR A 114 3.05 25.56 18.54
CA THR A 114 3.08 26.33 19.80
C THR A 114 4.27 27.29 19.83
N LYS A 115 5.42 26.91 19.28
CA LYS A 115 6.59 27.83 19.14
C LYS A 115 6.32 29.02 18.23
N LYS A 116 5.37 28.91 17.32
CA LYS A 116 4.98 29.95 16.35
C LYS A 116 3.63 30.60 16.70
N ALA A 117 3.12 30.39 17.90
CA ALA A 117 1.79 30.83 18.31
C ALA A 117 1.62 32.37 18.24
N ASP A 118 2.70 33.12 18.43
CA ASP A 118 2.77 34.58 18.30
C ASP A 118 2.35 35.08 16.91
N GLN A 119 2.59 34.30 15.85
CA GLN A 119 2.16 34.61 14.48
C GLN A 119 0.62 34.65 14.35
N LEU A 120 -0.09 33.98 15.25
CA LEU A 120 -1.55 33.98 15.32
C LEU A 120 -2.08 34.87 16.47
N GLY A 121 -1.23 35.68 17.08
CA GLY A 121 -1.58 36.57 18.18
C GLY A 121 -1.75 35.86 19.53
N VAL A 122 -1.30 34.61 19.66
CA VAL A 122 -1.39 33.85 20.92
C VAL A 122 -0.09 33.99 21.72
N THR A 123 -0.18 34.49 22.94
CA THR A 123 0.98 34.65 23.83
C THR A 123 1.18 33.40 24.68
N VAL A 124 2.39 32.86 24.67
CA VAL A 124 2.80 31.77 25.57
C VAL A 124 3.75 32.35 26.61
N SER A 125 3.43 32.17 27.90
CA SER A 125 4.31 32.63 28.99
C SER A 125 5.42 31.60 29.24
N GLY A 126 6.68 32.04 29.20
CA GLY A 126 7.85 31.20 29.42
C GLY A 126 8.34 30.50 28.15
N GLU A 127 9.31 29.59 28.32
CA GLU A 127 9.90 28.83 27.21
C GLU A 127 9.01 27.65 26.83
N VAL A 128 8.76 27.50 25.53
CA VAL A 128 8.03 26.35 24.98
C VAL A 128 8.98 25.16 24.84
N GLY A 129 8.82 24.17 25.71
CA GLY A 129 9.57 22.94 25.70
C GLY A 129 8.70 21.71 25.37
N PHE A 130 9.31 20.54 25.32
CA PHE A 130 8.61 19.25 25.23
C PHE A 130 9.14 18.27 26.28
N ASN A 131 8.33 17.26 26.58
CA ASN A 131 8.74 16.12 27.41
C ASN A 131 8.65 14.87 26.54
N PHE A 132 9.81 14.32 26.14
CA PHE A 132 9.90 13.18 25.24
C PHE A 132 9.26 11.92 25.83
N ASP A 133 9.45 11.65 27.13
CA ASP A 133 8.84 10.49 27.79
C ASP A 133 7.32 10.52 27.71
N LYS A 134 6.71 11.71 27.92
CA LYS A 134 5.25 11.88 27.78
C LYS A 134 4.76 11.73 26.33
N ILE A 135 5.55 12.13 25.34
CA ILE A 135 5.24 11.89 23.93
C ILE A 135 5.19 10.38 23.67
N MET A 136 6.19 9.64 24.15
CA MET A 136 6.29 8.21 24.00
C MET A 136 5.19 7.47 24.79
N GLU A 137 4.92 7.87 26.03
CA GLU A 137 3.82 7.31 26.84
C GLU A 137 2.45 7.49 26.14
N ARG A 138 2.18 8.70 25.61
CA ARG A 138 0.96 8.96 24.84
C ARG A 138 0.86 8.05 23.61
N LYS A 139 1.93 7.90 22.85
CA LYS A 139 2.03 7.02 21.69
C LYS A 139 1.73 5.57 22.10
N ASP A 140 2.34 5.06 23.17
CA ASP A 140 2.14 3.70 23.68
C ASP A 140 0.69 3.45 24.11
N LYS A 141 0.06 4.41 24.78
CA LYS A 141 -1.36 4.33 25.16
C LYS A 141 -2.27 4.23 23.93
N ILE A 142 -1.99 4.99 22.86
CA ILE A 142 -2.76 4.91 21.61
C ILE A 142 -2.61 3.51 20.99
N VAL A 143 -1.39 2.99 20.89
CA VAL A 143 -1.11 1.65 20.33
C VAL A 143 -1.82 0.57 21.15
N GLN A 144 -1.73 0.61 22.49
CA GLN A 144 -2.41 -0.35 23.38
C GLN A 144 -3.94 -0.30 23.21
N THR A 145 -4.51 0.90 23.12
CA THR A 145 -5.96 1.08 22.93
C THR A 145 -6.42 0.46 21.61
N GLN A 146 -5.71 0.74 20.53
CA GLN A 146 -6.02 0.19 19.19
C GLN A 146 -5.85 -1.34 19.15
N ARG A 147 -4.79 -1.88 19.74
CA ARG A 147 -4.57 -3.32 19.89
C ARG A 147 -5.72 -4.00 20.63
N GLY A 148 -6.16 -3.41 21.75
CA GLY A 148 -7.32 -3.87 22.51
C GLY A 148 -8.61 -3.84 21.68
N GLY A 149 -8.76 -2.83 20.81
CA GLY A 149 -9.87 -2.72 19.85
C GLY A 149 -9.93 -3.88 18.87
N VAL A 150 -8.80 -4.29 18.28
CA VAL A 150 -8.74 -5.47 17.38
C VAL A 150 -9.11 -6.75 18.15
N GLY A 151 -8.59 -6.94 19.36
CA GLY A 151 -8.94 -8.08 20.22
C GLY A 151 -10.43 -8.13 20.56
N TYR A 152 -11.03 -6.98 20.85
CA TYR A 152 -12.48 -6.86 21.05
C TYR A 152 -13.27 -7.27 19.80
N LEU A 153 -12.84 -6.80 18.61
CA LEU A 153 -13.49 -7.14 17.34
C LEU A 153 -13.39 -8.64 17.02
N PHE A 154 -12.26 -9.28 17.31
CA PHE A 154 -12.11 -10.72 17.17
C PHE A 154 -13.12 -11.46 18.06
N LYS A 155 -13.18 -11.10 19.34
CA LYS A 155 -14.14 -11.70 20.29
C LYS A 155 -15.59 -11.50 19.83
N LYS A 156 -15.96 -10.27 19.41
CA LYS A 156 -17.31 -9.93 18.93
C LYS A 156 -17.72 -10.77 17.72
N ASN A 157 -16.81 -11.01 16.78
CA ASN A 157 -17.06 -11.76 15.55
C ASN A 157 -16.72 -13.26 15.69
N LYS A 158 -16.36 -13.75 16.87
CA LYS A 158 -16.01 -15.16 17.14
C LYS A 158 -14.82 -15.66 16.30
N VAL A 159 -13.89 -14.79 15.97
CA VAL A 159 -12.60 -15.17 15.39
C VAL A 159 -11.71 -15.73 16.51
N GLU A 160 -11.24 -16.96 16.34
CA GLU A 160 -10.30 -17.57 17.29
C GLU A 160 -8.89 -16.99 17.04
N HIS A 161 -8.34 -16.28 18.03
CA HIS A 161 -6.96 -15.83 18.01
C HIS A 161 -6.04 -16.95 18.50
N VAL A 162 -5.09 -17.35 17.65
CA VAL A 162 -4.09 -18.37 17.98
C VAL A 162 -2.71 -17.67 18.00
N GLU A 163 -2.09 -17.65 19.18
CA GLU A 163 -0.77 -17.04 19.33
C GLU A 163 0.33 -18.02 18.96
N GLY A 164 1.31 -17.60 18.17
CA GLY A 164 2.49 -18.36 17.80
C GLY A 164 2.90 -18.23 16.33
N PHE A 165 4.03 -18.85 16.01
CA PHE A 165 4.57 -18.87 14.65
C PHE A 165 4.01 -20.07 13.89
N ALA A 166 3.35 -19.82 12.74
CA ALA A 166 2.81 -20.86 11.89
C ALA A 166 3.84 -21.36 10.87
N SER A 167 3.85 -22.67 10.59
CA SER A 167 4.56 -23.27 9.48
C SER A 167 3.74 -24.41 8.86
N PHE A 168 3.77 -24.53 7.53
CA PHE A 168 3.04 -25.61 6.85
C PHE A 168 3.72 -26.97 7.02
N LYS A 169 2.89 -28.00 7.26
CA LYS A 169 3.26 -29.43 7.19
C LYS A 169 2.84 -30.04 5.85
N ASP A 170 1.66 -29.67 5.39
CA ASP A 170 1.08 -30.01 4.10
C ASP A 170 0.15 -28.87 3.64
N PRO A 171 -0.44 -28.89 2.41
CA PRO A 171 -1.24 -27.77 1.91
C PRO A 171 -2.48 -27.43 2.75
N HIS A 172 -2.98 -28.34 3.57
CA HIS A 172 -4.15 -28.13 4.44
C HIS A 172 -3.82 -28.09 5.93
N THR A 173 -2.56 -28.25 6.32
CA THR A 173 -2.16 -28.39 7.73
C THR A 173 -1.01 -27.45 8.07
N ILE A 174 -1.19 -26.65 9.11
CA ILE A 174 -0.11 -25.86 9.74
C ILE A 174 0.19 -26.41 11.14
N GLU A 175 1.43 -26.19 11.56
CA GLU A 175 1.87 -26.30 12.96
C GLU A 175 2.11 -24.88 13.47
N VAL A 176 1.48 -24.52 14.58
CA VAL A 176 1.71 -23.25 15.27
C VAL A 176 2.56 -23.53 16.50
N ASP A 177 3.72 -22.90 16.60
CA ASP A 177 4.65 -23.01 17.72
C ASP A 177 4.59 -21.72 18.56
N LYS A 178 4.24 -21.88 19.83
CA LYS A 178 4.33 -20.82 20.83
C LYS A 178 5.26 -21.29 21.95
N ASP A 179 6.47 -20.75 21.98
CA ASP A 179 7.48 -21.03 23.01
C ASP A 179 7.76 -22.54 23.19
N GLY A 180 7.82 -23.31 22.10
CA GLY A 180 8.01 -24.75 22.09
C GLY A 180 6.73 -25.58 22.26
N THR A 181 5.61 -24.94 22.57
CA THR A 181 4.29 -25.61 22.61
C THR A 181 3.68 -25.61 21.21
N LYS A 182 3.46 -26.79 20.65
CA LYS A 182 3.01 -26.99 19.28
C LYS A 182 1.53 -27.34 19.21
N ARG A 183 0.80 -26.64 18.32
CA ARG A 183 -0.59 -26.92 17.97
C ARG A 183 -0.71 -27.19 16.47
N THR A 184 -1.28 -28.30 16.08
CA THR A 184 -1.61 -28.59 14.67
C THR A 184 -3.03 -28.10 14.38
N ILE A 185 -3.20 -27.41 13.22
CA ILE A 185 -4.48 -26.86 12.76
C ILE A 185 -4.67 -27.25 11.30
N ARG A 186 -5.84 -27.79 10.97
CA ARG A 186 -6.26 -28.12 9.61
C ARG A 186 -7.32 -27.12 9.13
N ALA A 187 -7.19 -26.60 7.90
CA ALA A 187 -8.17 -25.68 7.33
C ALA A 187 -8.48 -25.98 5.87
N LYS A 188 -9.70 -25.61 5.45
CA LYS A 188 -10.10 -25.69 4.05
C LYS A 188 -9.33 -24.70 3.19
N ASN A 189 -9.13 -23.46 3.70
CA ASN A 189 -8.46 -22.38 3.00
C ASN A 189 -7.49 -21.64 3.92
N PHE A 190 -6.45 -21.02 3.32
CA PHE A 190 -5.51 -20.19 4.02
C PHE A 190 -5.39 -18.80 3.36
N ILE A 191 -5.22 -17.77 4.18
CA ILE A 191 -4.85 -16.43 3.75
C ILE A 191 -3.49 -16.08 4.36
N LEU A 192 -2.47 -15.93 3.52
CA LEU A 192 -1.12 -15.54 3.91
C LEU A 192 -1.06 -14.02 4.04
N ALA A 193 -0.97 -13.52 5.27
CA ALA A 193 -0.97 -12.09 5.61
C ALA A 193 0.21 -11.72 6.54
N MET A 194 1.35 -12.44 6.42
CA MET A 194 2.49 -12.34 7.33
C MET A 194 3.24 -11.01 7.22
N GLY A 195 2.89 -10.15 6.27
CA GLY A 195 3.46 -8.81 6.13
C GLY A 195 4.94 -8.81 5.73
N SER A 196 5.66 -7.82 6.24
CA SER A 196 7.07 -7.56 5.91
C SER A 196 7.86 -7.13 7.14
N SER A 197 9.19 -7.23 7.05
CA SER A 197 10.15 -6.73 8.03
C SER A 197 11.08 -5.69 7.40
N VAL A 198 11.70 -4.85 8.22
CA VAL A 198 12.65 -3.83 7.76
C VAL A 198 13.87 -4.49 7.12
N ILE A 199 14.39 -3.90 6.05
CA ILE A 199 15.62 -4.36 5.39
C ILE A 199 16.82 -3.78 6.15
N HIS A 200 17.74 -4.66 6.52
CA HIS A 200 19.08 -4.28 6.94
C HIS A 200 20.02 -4.39 5.75
N ILE A 201 20.50 -3.26 5.25
CA ILE A 201 21.48 -3.24 4.17
C ILE A 201 22.90 -3.34 4.73
N PRO A 202 23.81 -4.08 4.07
CA PRO A 202 25.19 -4.14 4.46
C PRO A 202 25.92 -2.84 4.04
N VAL A 203 26.00 -1.88 4.97
CA VAL A 203 26.85 -0.71 4.79
C VAL A 203 28.21 -1.02 5.40
N PRO A 204 29.33 -0.93 4.65
CA PRO A 204 30.67 -1.21 5.16
C PRO A 204 30.96 -0.42 6.44
N GLY A 205 31.35 -1.14 7.49
CA GLY A 205 31.68 -0.58 8.80
C GLY A 205 30.49 -0.21 9.69
N LEU A 206 29.23 -0.25 9.18
CA LEU A 206 28.03 -0.03 9.98
C LEU A 206 27.54 -1.38 10.55
N GLU A 207 27.90 -1.67 11.77
CA GLU A 207 27.56 -2.92 12.43
C GLU A 207 26.79 -2.68 13.73
N GLY A 208 25.95 -3.65 14.12
CA GLY A 208 25.19 -3.64 15.35
C GLY A 208 23.73 -3.24 15.16
N GLY A 209 23.08 -2.88 16.26
CA GLY A 209 21.67 -2.51 16.33
C GLY A 209 21.49 -1.29 17.24
N ARG A 210 20.35 -1.23 17.93
CA ARG A 210 19.96 -0.14 18.81
C ARG A 210 21.09 0.38 19.72
N ASP A 211 21.75 -0.52 20.43
CA ASP A 211 22.77 -0.18 21.44
C ASP A 211 24.01 0.46 20.82
N ASN A 212 24.25 0.21 19.53
CA ASN A 212 25.33 0.83 18.77
C ASN A 212 24.88 2.08 17.99
N GLY A 213 23.65 2.54 18.16
CA GLY A 213 23.11 3.69 17.44
C GLY A 213 22.76 3.40 15.97
N VAL A 214 22.50 2.13 15.62
CA VAL A 214 21.94 1.74 14.31
C VAL A 214 20.47 1.43 14.51
N TRP A 215 19.62 2.27 13.97
CA TRP A 215 18.17 2.21 14.13
C TRP A 215 17.47 1.85 12.82
N THR A 216 16.32 1.23 12.96
CA THR A 216 15.28 1.12 11.93
C THR A 216 14.06 1.92 12.38
N SER A 217 12.94 1.82 11.66
CA SER A 217 11.66 2.38 12.11
C SER A 217 11.22 1.84 13.47
N ASP A 218 11.54 0.58 13.77
CA ASP A 218 11.11 -0.10 14.99
C ASP A 218 11.85 0.47 16.24
N GLU A 219 13.15 0.77 16.12
CA GLU A 219 13.91 1.48 17.14
C GLU A 219 13.47 2.93 17.27
N ALA A 220 13.14 3.59 16.16
CA ALA A 220 12.71 4.99 16.16
C ALA A 220 11.38 5.17 16.92
N VAL A 221 10.39 4.30 16.72
CA VAL A 221 9.10 4.38 17.44
C VAL A 221 9.18 3.90 18.90
N THR A 222 10.30 3.32 19.31
CA THR A 222 10.56 2.88 20.68
C THR A 222 11.78 3.57 21.29
N ALA A 223 12.21 4.71 20.72
CA ALA A 223 13.34 5.50 21.20
C ALA A 223 13.12 5.97 22.65
N THR A 224 14.20 5.98 23.43
CA THR A 224 14.20 6.43 24.81
C THR A 224 14.73 7.86 24.98
N HIS A 225 15.26 8.44 23.91
CA HIS A 225 15.80 9.79 23.89
C HIS A 225 15.79 10.37 22.48
N VAL A 226 15.90 11.68 22.38
CA VAL A 226 16.11 12.39 21.11
C VAL A 226 17.63 12.46 20.87
N PRO A 227 18.17 11.83 19.81
CA PRO A 227 19.60 11.92 19.50
C PRO A 227 19.98 13.35 19.11
N LYS A 228 21.19 13.79 19.42
CA LYS A 228 21.65 15.13 19.04
C LYS A 228 21.87 15.24 17.53
N ARG A 229 22.50 14.21 16.93
CA ARG A 229 22.85 14.16 15.50
C ARG A 229 22.38 12.83 14.92
N MET A 230 21.66 12.90 13.82
CA MET A 230 21.11 11.72 13.18
C MET A 230 21.36 11.75 11.67
N LEU A 231 21.79 10.61 11.14
CA LEU A 231 21.76 10.35 9.70
C LEU A 231 20.55 9.45 9.41
N VAL A 232 19.74 9.84 8.45
CA VAL A 232 18.61 9.04 7.96
C VAL A 232 18.94 8.59 6.55
N LEU A 233 18.96 7.28 6.31
CA LEU A 233 19.24 6.69 5.01
C LEU A 233 17.93 6.20 4.36
N GLY A 234 17.63 6.80 3.19
CA GLY A 234 16.39 6.58 2.43
C GLY A 234 15.41 7.75 2.56
N GLY A 235 15.11 8.40 1.44
CA GLY A 235 14.20 9.55 1.33
C GLY A 235 12.75 9.16 0.99
N GLY A 236 12.35 7.92 1.26
CA GLY A 236 10.95 7.49 1.19
C GLY A 236 10.12 8.01 2.37
N ALA A 237 8.84 7.60 2.46
CA ALA A 237 7.92 8.05 3.50
C ALA A 237 8.49 7.90 4.92
N VAL A 238 9.04 6.73 5.25
CA VAL A 238 9.63 6.44 6.57
C VAL A 238 10.76 7.40 6.91
N GLY A 239 11.72 7.58 5.99
CA GLY A 239 12.86 8.47 6.22
C GLY A 239 12.44 9.94 6.35
N CYS A 240 11.52 10.41 5.51
CA CYS A 240 11.01 11.78 5.60
C CYS A 240 10.25 12.03 6.91
N GLU A 241 9.36 11.10 7.31
CA GLU A 241 8.58 11.23 8.55
C GLU A 241 9.46 11.26 9.79
N PHE A 242 10.45 10.35 9.92
CA PHE A 242 11.36 10.38 11.08
C PHE A 242 12.34 11.54 11.03
N SER A 243 12.77 11.98 9.85
CA SER A 243 13.55 13.21 9.72
C SER A 243 12.76 14.42 10.23
N TYR A 244 11.47 14.51 9.91
CA TYR A 244 10.58 15.53 10.45
C TYR A 244 10.42 15.41 11.98
N VAL A 245 10.17 14.21 12.50
CA VAL A 245 9.98 13.96 13.94
C VAL A 245 11.21 14.39 14.73
N PHE A 246 12.38 13.84 14.42
CA PHE A 246 13.57 14.10 15.20
C PHE A 246 14.14 15.50 14.95
N GLY A 247 14.10 16.00 13.70
CA GLY A 247 14.46 17.39 13.38
C GLY A 247 13.55 18.39 14.08
N GLY A 248 12.25 18.15 14.13
CA GLY A 248 11.29 18.97 14.86
C GLY A 248 11.50 18.97 16.37
N LEU A 249 12.11 17.93 16.93
CA LEU A 249 12.49 17.83 18.35
C LEU A 249 13.91 18.33 18.62
N GLY A 250 14.63 18.86 17.61
CA GLY A 250 15.93 19.51 17.78
C GLY A 250 17.15 18.67 17.44
N SER A 251 16.99 17.49 16.85
CA SER A 251 18.12 16.73 16.28
C SER A 251 18.69 17.43 15.05
N GLU A 252 20.01 17.44 14.90
CA GLU A 252 20.67 17.78 13.63
C GLU A 252 20.51 16.57 12.68
N VAL A 253 19.55 16.64 11.76
CA VAL A 253 19.25 15.53 10.86
C VAL A 253 19.91 15.75 9.49
N THR A 254 20.61 14.72 9.00
CA THR A 254 21.05 14.61 7.59
C THR A 254 20.29 13.47 6.93
N LEU A 255 19.43 13.80 5.95
CA LEU A 255 18.64 12.83 5.17
C LEU A 255 19.35 12.56 3.84
N VAL A 256 19.69 11.31 3.58
CA VAL A 256 20.42 10.85 2.37
C VAL A 256 19.51 9.99 1.52
N GLU A 257 19.36 10.36 0.24
CA GLU A 257 18.57 9.63 -0.76
C GLU A 257 19.39 9.43 -2.04
N MET A 258 19.40 8.21 -2.56
CA MET A 258 20.14 7.86 -3.79
C MET A 258 19.48 8.41 -5.05
N MET A 259 18.15 8.54 -5.05
CA MET A 259 17.39 9.09 -6.16
C MET A 259 17.53 10.63 -6.20
N PRO A 260 17.24 11.27 -7.36
CA PRO A 260 17.37 12.73 -7.51
C PRO A 260 16.44 13.56 -6.62
N ASN A 261 15.32 12.97 -6.17
CA ASN A 261 14.31 13.63 -5.37
C ASN A 261 13.90 12.75 -4.19
N LEU A 262 13.37 13.36 -3.13
CA LEU A 262 12.68 12.64 -2.05
C LEU A 262 11.42 11.95 -2.60
N ILE A 263 10.93 10.94 -1.88
CA ILE A 263 9.70 10.20 -2.22
C ILE A 263 9.63 9.81 -3.71
N PRO A 264 10.60 9.07 -4.24
CA PRO A 264 10.77 8.86 -5.69
C PRO A 264 9.63 8.12 -6.37
N MET A 265 8.70 7.56 -5.61
CA MET A 265 7.48 6.91 -6.14
C MET A 265 6.33 7.89 -6.40
N PHE A 266 6.48 9.16 -6.00
CA PHE A 266 5.50 10.22 -6.21
C PHE A 266 5.86 11.05 -7.45
N ASP A 267 4.96 11.98 -7.82
CA ASP A 267 5.27 12.97 -8.85
C ASP A 267 6.51 13.78 -8.47
N GLU A 268 7.37 14.06 -9.44
CA GLU A 268 8.67 14.69 -9.22
C GLU A 268 8.57 16.07 -8.53
N GLU A 269 7.52 16.84 -8.84
CA GLU A 269 7.31 18.16 -8.23
C GLU A 269 7.06 18.05 -6.72
N LEU A 270 6.36 17.01 -6.28
CA LEU A 270 6.14 16.75 -4.84
C LEU A 270 7.46 16.48 -4.12
N GLY A 271 8.32 15.61 -4.69
CA GLY A 271 9.61 15.28 -4.10
C GLY A 271 10.55 16.48 -3.98
N LYS A 272 10.56 17.33 -5.00
CA LYS A 272 11.33 18.59 -5.01
C LYS A 272 10.82 19.58 -3.96
N GLU A 273 9.49 19.75 -3.88
CA GLU A 273 8.90 20.68 -2.91
C GLU A 273 9.08 20.16 -1.48
N LEU A 274 8.87 18.86 -1.24
CA LEU A 274 9.11 18.25 0.07
C LEU A 274 10.57 18.49 0.53
N GLY A 275 11.55 18.32 -0.36
CA GLY A 275 12.96 18.60 -0.06
C GLY A 275 13.20 20.03 0.42
N LYS A 276 12.55 21.03 -0.20
CA LYS A 276 12.61 22.43 0.25
C LYS A 276 11.95 22.62 1.62
N GLN A 277 10.78 22.01 1.83
CA GLN A 277 10.06 22.13 3.09
C GLN A 277 10.84 21.47 4.25
N MET A 278 11.42 20.29 4.02
CA MET A 278 12.29 19.63 5.00
C MET A 278 13.52 20.50 5.36
N SER A 279 14.09 21.18 4.37
CA SER A 279 15.21 22.12 4.61
C SER A 279 14.81 23.33 5.45
N LYS A 280 13.58 23.84 5.33
CA LYS A 280 13.07 24.94 6.17
C LYS A 280 12.95 24.55 7.65
N VAL A 281 12.70 23.28 7.95
CA VAL A 281 12.65 22.76 9.33
C VAL A 281 13.99 22.25 9.83
N GLY A 282 15.08 22.55 9.13
CA GLY A 282 16.46 22.31 9.56
C GLY A 282 17.05 20.96 9.17
N VAL A 283 16.35 20.14 8.37
CA VAL A 283 16.86 18.87 7.86
C VAL A 283 17.83 19.14 6.70
N LYS A 284 19.05 18.61 6.78
CA LYS A 284 20.04 18.66 5.69
C LYS A 284 19.71 17.57 4.67
N VAL A 285 19.02 17.92 3.59
CA VAL A 285 18.62 16.97 2.53
C VAL A 285 19.73 16.80 1.50
N LYS A 286 20.12 15.54 1.23
CA LYS A 286 21.13 15.15 0.24
C LYS A 286 20.52 14.10 -0.69
N THR A 287 20.08 14.54 -1.87
CA THR A 287 19.59 13.67 -2.94
C THR A 287 20.68 13.36 -3.97
N GLY A 288 20.53 12.29 -4.74
CA GLY A 288 21.58 11.79 -5.63
C GLY A 288 22.83 11.36 -4.86
N ALA A 289 22.68 10.99 -3.59
CA ALA A 289 23.77 10.72 -2.66
C ALA A 289 23.63 9.31 -2.04
N ALA A 290 24.75 8.67 -1.77
CA ALA A 290 24.81 7.33 -1.19
C ALA A 290 25.72 7.30 0.04
N LEU A 291 25.34 6.51 1.05
CA LEU A 291 26.22 6.18 2.17
C LEU A 291 27.20 5.09 1.72
N GLU A 292 28.48 5.42 1.61
CA GLU A 292 29.52 4.50 1.14
C GLU A 292 30.05 3.58 2.25
N LYS A 293 30.35 4.16 3.41
CA LYS A 293 30.81 3.44 4.60
C LYS A 293 30.58 4.24 5.87
N CYS A 294 30.67 3.58 7.00
CA CYS A 294 30.70 4.18 8.32
C CYS A 294 31.91 3.70 9.12
N GLU A 295 32.39 4.54 10.02
CA GLU A 295 33.50 4.21 10.95
C GLU A 295 33.05 4.57 12.36
N LYS A 296 33.18 3.64 13.32
CA LYS A 296 32.84 3.92 14.72
C LYS A 296 33.97 4.73 15.35
N LYS A 297 33.64 5.85 15.98
CA LYS A 297 34.58 6.74 16.67
C LYS A 297 34.04 7.07 18.07
N GLY A 298 34.46 6.33 19.07
CA GLY A 298 33.82 6.37 20.38
C GLY A 298 32.36 5.95 20.30
N ASP A 299 31.45 6.76 20.81
CA ASP A 299 30.01 6.52 20.75
C ASP A 299 29.36 7.04 19.45
N ALA A 300 30.08 7.79 18.63
CA ALA A 300 29.60 8.36 17.37
C ALA A 300 29.98 7.52 16.14
N TRP A 301 29.25 7.74 15.05
CA TRP A 301 29.55 7.24 13.71
C TRP A 301 30.08 8.36 12.82
N VAL A 302 31.17 8.11 12.11
CA VAL A 302 31.64 8.95 10.99
C VAL A 302 31.15 8.32 9.69
N CYS A 303 30.17 8.95 9.07
CA CYS A 303 29.50 8.45 7.87
C CYS A 303 30.06 9.13 6.63
N HIS A 304 30.48 8.37 5.63
CA HIS A 304 31.03 8.85 4.37
C HIS A 304 29.93 8.88 3.31
N ILE A 305 29.45 10.07 2.98
CA ILE A 305 28.37 10.31 2.02
C ILE A 305 28.97 10.71 0.69
N LYS A 306 28.69 9.93 -0.34
CA LYS A 306 29.15 10.20 -1.71
C LYS A 306 28.06 10.86 -2.54
N THR A 307 28.39 12.01 -3.14
CA THR A 307 27.54 12.71 -4.12
C THR A 307 28.38 12.96 -5.38
N GLY A 308 28.06 12.28 -6.47
CA GLY A 308 28.89 12.29 -7.67
C GLY A 308 30.31 11.77 -7.38
N THR A 309 31.33 12.64 -7.55
CA THR A 309 32.75 12.32 -7.25
C THR A 309 33.18 12.78 -5.84
N SER A 310 32.37 13.56 -5.15
CA SER A 310 32.71 14.13 -3.84
C SER A 310 32.27 13.22 -2.70
N ILE A 311 33.13 13.12 -1.68
CA ILE A 311 32.82 12.40 -0.43
C ILE A 311 32.86 13.42 0.71
N GLU A 312 31.76 13.48 1.45
CA GLU A 312 31.64 14.28 2.67
C GLU A 312 31.58 13.36 3.89
N GLN A 313 32.20 13.75 4.97
CA GLN A 313 32.13 13.06 6.25
C GLN A 313 31.14 13.78 7.17
N VAL A 314 30.21 13.03 7.73
CA VAL A 314 29.24 13.51 8.71
C VAL A 314 29.34 12.68 9.97
N GLU A 315 29.55 13.33 11.11
CA GLU A 315 29.60 12.66 12.42
C GLU A 315 28.19 12.68 13.03
N VAL A 316 27.66 11.49 13.41
CA VAL A 316 26.32 11.32 13.95
C VAL A 316 26.30 10.33 15.12
N ASP A 317 25.28 10.47 15.98
CA ASP A 317 25.09 9.58 17.13
C ASP A 317 24.25 8.37 16.74
N VAL A 318 23.33 8.56 15.76
CA VAL A 318 22.41 7.53 15.28
C VAL A 318 22.38 7.52 13.75
N VAL A 319 22.38 6.31 13.17
CA VAL A 319 22.09 6.07 11.75
C VAL A 319 20.77 5.31 11.66
N LEU A 320 19.73 5.92 11.06
CA LEU A 320 18.43 5.31 10.83
C LEU A 320 18.33 4.76 9.41
N LEU A 321 17.99 3.48 9.29
CA LEU A 321 17.83 2.77 8.02
C LEU A 321 16.36 2.78 7.60
N GLY A 322 16.01 3.65 6.65
CA GLY A 322 14.67 3.78 6.04
C GLY A 322 14.62 3.27 4.59
N VAL A 323 15.34 2.16 4.29
CA VAL A 323 15.65 1.71 2.92
C VAL A 323 14.69 0.66 2.35
N GLY A 324 13.55 0.45 2.99
CA GLY A 324 12.51 -0.46 2.51
C GLY A 324 12.28 -1.69 3.37
N ARG A 325 11.44 -2.61 2.87
CA ARG A 325 10.92 -3.76 3.61
C ARG A 325 10.99 -5.04 2.77
N LYS A 326 11.21 -6.18 3.44
CA LYS A 326 11.26 -7.54 2.86
C LYS A 326 10.05 -8.34 3.33
N ALA A 327 9.41 -9.08 2.42
CA ALA A 327 8.31 -9.99 2.74
C ALA A 327 8.73 -11.09 3.74
N ASN A 328 7.85 -11.40 4.69
CA ASN A 328 8.05 -12.41 5.73
C ASN A 328 7.64 -13.80 5.21
N THR A 329 8.55 -14.51 4.57
CA THR A 329 8.32 -15.86 4.03
C THR A 329 9.17 -16.93 4.68
N ASP A 330 10.20 -16.53 5.43
CA ASP A 330 11.20 -17.43 6.02
C ASP A 330 10.55 -18.33 7.10
N GLY A 331 10.89 -19.63 7.10
CA GLY A 331 10.40 -20.61 8.08
C GLY A 331 8.98 -21.14 7.88
N MET A 332 8.24 -20.61 6.91
CA MET A 332 6.85 -20.99 6.65
C MET A 332 6.68 -22.31 5.88
N ASN A 333 7.75 -22.87 5.30
CA ASN A 333 7.75 -24.06 4.44
C ASN A 333 6.86 -23.93 3.19
N LEU A 334 6.73 -22.73 2.63
CA LEU A 334 5.83 -22.42 1.49
C LEU A 334 6.20 -23.20 0.22
N ASP A 335 7.49 -23.40 -0.02
CA ASP A 335 8.02 -24.18 -1.13
C ASP A 335 7.57 -25.66 -1.09
N LYS A 336 7.51 -26.24 0.13
CA LYS A 336 7.13 -27.65 0.33
C LYS A 336 5.66 -27.93 -0.01
N ILE A 337 4.82 -26.91 0.01
CA ILE A 337 3.38 -27.01 -0.28
C ILE A 337 3.00 -26.49 -1.67
N GLY A 338 3.98 -26.11 -2.51
CA GLY A 338 3.75 -25.66 -3.88
C GLY A 338 3.43 -24.17 -4.03
N VAL A 339 3.51 -23.38 -2.97
CA VAL A 339 3.40 -21.91 -3.05
C VAL A 339 4.70 -21.36 -3.61
N LYS A 340 4.61 -20.67 -4.74
CA LYS A 340 5.78 -20.08 -5.40
C LYS A 340 6.16 -18.74 -4.78
N LEU A 341 7.47 -18.48 -4.78
CA LEU A 341 8.04 -17.21 -4.35
C LEU A 341 8.76 -16.54 -5.53
N HIS A 342 8.61 -15.23 -5.64
CA HIS A 342 9.47 -14.41 -6.49
C HIS A 342 10.43 -13.58 -5.61
N ARG A 343 11.31 -12.77 -6.25
CA ARG A 343 12.35 -12.01 -5.53
C ARG A 343 11.82 -11.12 -4.39
N ARG A 344 10.57 -10.65 -4.46
CA ARG A 344 9.99 -9.70 -3.49
C ARG A 344 9.00 -10.33 -2.51
N GLY A 345 8.51 -11.56 -2.75
CA GLY A 345 7.52 -12.19 -1.86
C GLY A 345 6.78 -13.37 -2.49
N VAL A 346 5.60 -13.65 -1.97
CA VAL A 346 4.71 -14.70 -2.47
C VAL A 346 4.13 -14.32 -3.84
N GLU A 347 4.22 -15.25 -4.80
CA GLU A 347 3.63 -15.08 -6.11
C GLU A 347 2.14 -15.40 -6.10
N VAL A 348 1.31 -14.44 -6.52
CA VAL A 348 -0.12 -14.65 -6.80
C VAL A 348 -0.33 -14.78 -8.29
N VAL A 349 -1.30 -15.60 -8.71
CA VAL A 349 -1.56 -15.89 -10.14
C VAL A 349 -2.02 -14.63 -10.88
N ASP A 350 -2.92 -13.87 -10.26
CA ASP A 350 -3.44 -12.60 -10.77
C ASP A 350 -3.99 -11.75 -9.61
N ASP A 351 -4.77 -10.71 -9.94
CA ASP A 351 -5.37 -9.82 -8.94
C ASP A 351 -6.54 -10.44 -8.15
N THR A 352 -6.89 -11.71 -8.38
CA THR A 352 -7.78 -12.47 -7.49
C THR A 352 -7.09 -12.89 -6.20
N LEU A 353 -5.77 -12.71 -6.11
CA LEU A 353 -4.92 -12.95 -4.94
C LEU A 353 -4.71 -14.43 -4.59
N VAL A 354 -5.18 -15.36 -5.44
CA VAL A 354 -4.92 -16.77 -5.29
C VAL A 354 -3.46 -17.08 -5.64
N THR A 355 -2.82 -17.96 -4.87
CA THR A 355 -1.49 -18.49 -5.19
C THR A 355 -1.59 -19.62 -6.22
N HIS A 356 -0.46 -20.28 -6.55
CA HIS A 356 -0.48 -21.49 -7.38
C HIS A 356 -1.14 -22.69 -6.70
N VAL A 357 -1.49 -22.58 -5.41
CA VAL A 357 -2.26 -23.57 -4.65
C VAL A 357 -3.68 -23.02 -4.47
N PRO A 358 -4.71 -23.60 -5.10
CA PRO A 358 -6.03 -22.97 -5.30
C PRO A 358 -6.79 -22.55 -4.04
N HIS A 359 -6.48 -23.13 -2.88
CA HIS A 359 -7.10 -22.82 -1.58
C HIS A 359 -6.19 -21.96 -0.68
N ILE A 360 -5.08 -21.45 -1.21
CA ILE A 360 -4.15 -20.57 -0.50
C ILE A 360 -4.08 -19.22 -1.22
N TYR A 361 -4.41 -18.16 -0.51
CA TYR A 361 -4.39 -16.77 -0.96
C TYR A 361 -3.25 -16.02 -0.27
N ALA A 362 -2.74 -14.96 -0.88
CA ALA A 362 -1.73 -14.10 -0.28
C ALA A 362 -2.09 -12.62 -0.47
N ILE A 363 -1.96 -11.83 0.60
CA ILE A 363 -2.39 -10.42 0.65
C ILE A 363 -1.37 -9.53 1.36
N GLY A 364 -1.37 -8.27 0.99
CA GLY A 364 -0.52 -7.23 1.60
C GLY A 364 0.96 -7.42 1.31
N ASP A 365 1.79 -6.94 2.23
CA ASP A 365 3.24 -6.82 2.04
C ASP A 365 3.93 -8.14 1.70
N VAL A 366 3.37 -9.29 2.12
CA VAL A 366 3.96 -10.60 1.84
C VAL A 366 4.00 -10.93 0.36
N THR A 367 3.15 -10.29 -0.45
CA THR A 367 3.17 -10.42 -1.92
C THR A 367 4.30 -9.60 -2.57
N GLY A 368 4.93 -8.67 -1.83
CA GLY A 368 5.95 -7.77 -2.36
C GLY A 368 5.46 -6.80 -3.44
N ARG A 369 4.14 -6.60 -3.58
CA ARG A 369 3.49 -5.69 -4.54
C ARG A 369 3.38 -4.28 -3.94
N ILE A 370 2.22 -3.89 -3.44
CA ILE A 370 1.96 -2.57 -2.83
C ILE A 370 1.96 -2.73 -1.30
N GLN A 371 2.95 -2.13 -0.64
CA GLN A 371 3.14 -2.26 0.80
C GLN A 371 2.42 -1.15 1.57
N LEU A 372 1.07 -1.12 1.46
CA LEU A 372 0.21 -0.14 2.10
C LEU A 372 -0.90 -0.84 2.90
N ALA A 373 -1.15 -0.37 4.11
CA ALA A 373 -2.09 -0.99 5.04
C ALA A 373 -3.53 -1.06 4.48
N HIS A 374 -4.00 0.02 3.83
CA HIS A 374 -5.33 0.07 3.23
C HIS A 374 -5.47 -0.83 2.00
N VAL A 375 -4.39 -1.02 1.22
CA VAL A 375 -4.37 -2.00 0.13
C VAL A 375 -4.49 -3.40 0.68
N ALA A 376 -3.69 -3.77 1.69
CA ALA A 376 -3.77 -5.07 2.34
C ALA A 376 -5.17 -5.35 2.91
N SER A 377 -5.84 -4.35 3.50
CA SER A 377 -7.22 -4.47 4.01
C SER A 377 -8.22 -4.73 2.88
N HIS A 378 -8.11 -4.03 1.75
CA HIS A 378 -8.94 -4.24 0.57
C HIS A 378 -8.71 -5.63 -0.04
N GLU A 379 -7.46 -6.01 -0.23
CA GLU A 379 -7.08 -7.36 -0.70
C GLU A 379 -7.63 -8.46 0.21
N GLY A 380 -7.65 -8.23 1.53
CA GLY A 380 -8.25 -9.16 2.49
C GLY A 380 -9.74 -9.40 2.25
N ILE A 381 -10.50 -8.35 1.94
CA ILE A 381 -11.92 -8.44 1.60
C ILE A 381 -12.12 -9.20 0.29
N VAL A 382 -11.35 -8.87 -0.75
CA VAL A 382 -11.41 -9.55 -2.07
C VAL A 382 -11.09 -11.03 -1.93
N ALA A 383 -10.02 -11.39 -1.22
CA ALA A 383 -9.66 -12.79 -0.99
C ALA A 383 -10.78 -13.58 -0.29
N VAL A 384 -11.41 -12.99 0.74
CA VAL A 384 -12.53 -13.60 1.47
C VAL A 384 -13.75 -13.82 0.58
N HIS A 385 -14.12 -12.82 -0.24
CA HIS A 385 -15.23 -12.96 -1.19
C HIS A 385 -14.95 -14.06 -2.23
N ASN A 386 -13.71 -14.15 -2.72
CA ASN A 386 -13.30 -15.20 -3.65
C ASN A 386 -13.38 -16.60 -3.02
N ILE A 387 -12.96 -16.74 -1.76
CA ILE A 387 -13.00 -18.01 -1.02
C ILE A 387 -14.45 -18.46 -0.74
N LEU A 388 -15.29 -17.56 -0.21
CA LEU A 388 -16.60 -17.93 0.32
C LEU A 388 -17.73 -17.83 -0.70
N GLU A 389 -17.63 -16.93 -1.66
CA GLU A 389 -18.67 -16.64 -2.63
C GLU A 389 -18.30 -17.07 -4.06
N GLY A 390 -17.06 -17.51 -4.29
CA GLY A 390 -16.56 -17.98 -5.60
C GLY A 390 -16.59 -16.91 -6.70
N LYS A 391 -16.53 -15.63 -6.34
CA LYS A 391 -16.76 -14.49 -7.26
C LYS A 391 -15.67 -14.26 -8.29
N LYS A 392 -14.43 -14.71 -8.05
CA LYS A 392 -13.23 -14.36 -8.86
C LYS A 392 -13.04 -12.84 -9.01
N GLU A 393 -13.40 -12.10 -7.97
CA GLU A 393 -13.22 -10.65 -7.89
C GLU A 393 -11.73 -10.31 -7.94
N LYS A 394 -11.37 -9.23 -8.64
CA LYS A 394 -10.00 -8.73 -8.72
C LYS A 394 -9.83 -7.51 -7.84
N ALA A 395 -8.71 -7.44 -7.12
CA ALA A 395 -8.34 -6.22 -6.43
C ALA A 395 -8.04 -5.12 -7.46
N ASP A 396 -8.69 -3.97 -7.29
CA ASP A 396 -8.48 -2.81 -8.17
C ASP A 396 -7.42 -1.89 -7.57
N TYR A 397 -6.40 -1.59 -8.38
CA TYR A 397 -5.29 -0.74 -8.01
C TYR A 397 -5.25 0.59 -8.78
N LYS A 398 -6.30 0.92 -9.56
CA LYS A 398 -6.36 2.14 -10.40
C LYS A 398 -6.23 3.41 -9.56
N ALA A 399 -6.88 3.44 -8.40
CA ALA A 399 -6.98 4.62 -7.54
C ALA A 399 -6.50 4.38 -6.11
N VAL A 400 -5.26 3.89 -5.96
CA VAL A 400 -4.65 3.69 -4.64
C VAL A 400 -4.01 4.98 -4.15
N PRO A 401 -4.49 5.59 -3.05
CA PRO A 401 -3.86 6.77 -2.48
C PRO A 401 -2.54 6.41 -1.78
N ASN A 402 -1.54 7.27 -1.92
CA ASN A 402 -0.27 7.16 -1.23
C ASN A 402 0.01 8.46 -0.47
N CYS A 403 0.39 8.37 0.82
CA CYS A 403 0.50 9.50 1.72
C CYS A 403 1.83 9.50 2.49
N VAL A 404 2.37 10.71 2.73
CA VAL A 404 3.50 10.97 3.64
C VAL A 404 3.07 12.04 4.63
N TYR A 405 3.22 11.77 5.91
CA TYR A 405 2.65 12.57 7.00
C TYR A 405 3.67 13.55 7.62
N THR A 406 4.47 14.18 6.77
CA THR A 406 5.31 15.31 7.17
C THR A 406 4.44 16.58 7.36
N VAL A 407 5.03 17.70 7.77
CA VAL A 407 4.38 19.01 7.72
C VAL A 407 5.22 19.92 6.83
N PRO A 408 4.66 20.30 5.65
CA PRO A 408 3.36 19.92 5.10
C PRO A 408 3.27 18.43 4.73
N GLU A 409 2.03 17.91 4.70
CA GLU A 409 1.72 16.55 4.26
C GLU A 409 1.89 16.41 2.75
N VAL A 410 2.07 15.16 2.28
CA VAL A 410 2.08 14.83 0.84
C VAL A 410 1.08 13.73 0.56
N ALA A 411 0.32 13.85 -0.51
CA ALA A 411 -0.62 12.83 -0.96
C ALA A 411 -0.65 12.73 -2.49
N SER A 412 -0.92 11.51 -2.98
CA SER A 412 -0.91 11.21 -4.41
C SER A 412 -1.88 10.08 -4.72
N VAL A 413 -2.57 10.13 -5.85
CA VAL A 413 -3.37 9.05 -6.40
C VAL A 413 -3.33 9.07 -7.93
N GLY A 414 -3.40 7.90 -8.55
CA GLY A 414 -3.37 7.74 -10.01
C GLY A 414 -1.98 7.92 -10.62
N LEU A 415 -1.93 8.31 -11.89
CA LEU A 415 -0.69 8.41 -12.67
C LEU A 415 0.04 9.72 -12.39
N THR A 416 1.38 9.64 -12.25
CA THR A 416 2.23 10.83 -12.30
C THR A 416 2.26 11.40 -13.72
N GLU A 417 2.71 12.64 -13.89
CA GLU A 417 2.85 13.26 -15.20
C GLU A 417 3.77 12.45 -16.13
N GLU A 418 4.86 11.92 -15.60
CA GLU A 418 5.79 11.07 -16.35
C GLU A 418 5.16 9.73 -16.74
N GLN A 419 4.44 9.08 -15.82
CA GLN A 419 3.75 7.82 -16.08
C GLN A 419 2.66 7.98 -17.15
N ALA A 420 1.86 9.04 -17.07
CA ALA A 420 0.82 9.32 -18.06
C ALA A 420 1.42 9.52 -19.47
N LYS A 421 2.49 10.31 -19.59
CA LYS A 421 3.21 10.51 -20.85
C LYS A 421 3.81 9.21 -21.38
N THR A 422 4.42 8.40 -20.50
CA THR A 422 5.04 7.11 -20.87
C THR A 422 4.00 6.11 -21.36
N GLN A 423 2.78 6.16 -20.83
CA GLN A 423 1.65 5.34 -21.28
C GLN A 423 0.99 5.87 -22.56
N GLY A 424 1.47 6.99 -23.11
CA GLY A 424 1.00 7.56 -24.38
C GLY A 424 -0.23 8.45 -24.29
N TYR A 425 -0.60 8.89 -23.07
CA TYR A 425 -1.67 9.88 -22.93
C TYR A 425 -1.21 11.26 -23.44
N ASP A 426 -2.09 11.94 -24.17
CA ASP A 426 -2.02 13.39 -24.36
C ASP A 426 -2.68 14.03 -23.12
N ILE A 427 -1.93 14.87 -22.39
CA ILE A 427 -2.36 15.33 -21.07
C ILE A 427 -2.49 16.83 -20.97
N LYS A 428 -3.43 17.27 -20.13
CA LYS A 428 -3.48 18.60 -19.56
C LYS A 428 -3.07 18.52 -18.09
N VAL A 429 -2.32 19.52 -17.63
CA VAL A 429 -1.87 19.61 -16.24
C VAL A 429 -2.38 20.91 -15.65
N GLY A 430 -3.08 20.83 -14.53
CA GLY A 430 -3.51 22.00 -13.77
C GLY A 430 -2.89 22.07 -12.39
N ARG A 431 -2.71 23.28 -11.86
CA ARG A 431 -2.12 23.53 -10.52
C ARG A 431 -2.92 24.58 -9.77
N GLY A 432 -3.30 24.25 -8.54
CA GLY A 432 -3.82 25.18 -7.54
C GLY A 432 -2.77 25.39 -6.44
N MET A 433 -2.58 26.64 -5.99
CA MET A 433 -1.61 27.00 -4.97
C MET A 433 -2.30 27.29 -3.63
N PHE A 434 -1.76 26.78 -2.51
CA PHE A 434 -2.30 27.14 -1.18
C PHE A 434 -2.05 28.60 -0.82
N ARG A 435 -1.01 29.22 -1.36
CA ARG A 435 -0.59 30.58 -1.00
C ARG A 435 -1.69 31.64 -1.10
N PRO A 436 -2.50 31.73 -2.17
CA PRO A 436 -3.59 32.69 -2.27
C PRO A 436 -4.89 32.23 -1.60
N ASN A 437 -4.98 30.97 -1.12
CA ASN A 437 -6.21 30.43 -0.56
C ASN A 437 -6.53 31.07 0.78
N GLY A 438 -7.74 31.62 0.95
CA GLY A 438 -8.17 32.35 2.15
C GLY A 438 -8.12 31.52 3.43
N LYS A 439 -8.48 30.23 3.39
CA LYS A 439 -8.42 29.32 4.54
C LYS A 439 -6.98 29.00 4.91
N ALA A 440 -6.10 28.78 3.92
CA ALA A 440 -4.69 28.54 4.15
C ALA A 440 -4.02 29.76 4.79
N MET A 441 -4.34 30.98 4.32
CA MET A 441 -3.86 32.23 4.92
C MET A 441 -4.33 32.37 6.37
N ALA A 442 -5.62 32.17 6.61
CA ALA A 442 -6.20 32.29 7.96
C ALA A 442 -5.60 31.30 8.96
N ALA A 443 -5.19 30.11 8.49
CA ALA A 443 -4.58 29.07 9.32
C ALA A 443 -3.03 29.13 9.34
N ASN A 444 -2.40 30.04 8.60
CA ASN A 444 -0.94 30.11 8.36
C ASN A 444 -0.34 28.81 7.77
N HIS A 445 -1.09 28.16 6.86
CA HIS A 445 -0.74 26.91 6.19
C HIS A 445 -0.67 27.10 4.66
N GLN A 446 0.13 28.08 4.21
CA GLN A 446 0.19 28.55 2.82
C GLN A 446 1.21 27.80 1.95
N ASP A 447 1.99 26.88 2.52
CA ASP A 447 2.98 26.10 1.77
C ASP A 447 2.31 24.99 0.97
N GLY A 448 2.74 24.85 -0.29
CA GLY A 448 2.35 23.73 -1.15
C GLY A 448 1.39 24.07 -2.27
N PHE A 449 0.94 23.00 -2.93
CA PHE A 449 0.08 23.04 -4.11
C PHE A 449 -0.68 21.73 -4.33
N VAL A 450 -1.69 21.80 -5.18
CA VAL A 450 -2.40 20.68 -5.80
C VAL A 450 -2.05 20.64 -7.28
N LYS A 451 -1.71 19.47 -7.81
CA LYS A 451 -1.46 19.21 -9.23
C LYS A 451 -2.42 18.12 -9.71
N VAL A 452 -3.13 18.37 -10.81
CA VAL A 452 -4.00 17.39 -11.44
C VAL A 452 -3.51 17.08 -12.85
N ILE A 453 -3.66 15.83 -13.27
CA ILE A 453 -3.28 15.31 -14.57
C ILE A 453 -4.54 14.75 -15.22
N VAL A 454 -4.88 15.25 -16.40
CA VAL A 454 -6.14 14.99 -17.09
C VAL A 454 -5.85 14.53 -18.51
N ASP A 455 -6.56 13.51 -18.98
CA ASP A 455 -6.53 13.12 -20.40
C ASP A 455 -7.09 14.26 -21.27
N ALA A 456 -6.29 14.74 -22.22
CA ALA A 456 -6.68 15.85 -23.06
C ALA A 456 -7.84 15.52 -24.02
N LYS A 457 -8.02 14.23 -24.33
CA LYS A 457 -9.02 13.76 -25.30
C LYS A 457 -10.39 13.58 -24.69
N TYR A 458 -10.47 12.91 -23.53
CA TYR A 458 -11.73 12.57 -22.89
C TYR A 458 -12.03 13.41 -21.64
N GLY A 459 -11.01 14.13 -21.14
CA GLY A 459 -11.14 14.93 -19.93
C GLY A 459 -11.10 14.11 -18.63
N GLU A 460 -10.79 12.82 -18.69
CA GLU A 460 -10.74 11.94 -17.51
C GLU A 460 -9.60 12.35 -16.58
N LEU A 461 -9.86 12.38 -15.27
CA LEU A 461 -8.82 12.57 -14.26
C LEU A 461 -7.94 11.32 -14.19
N LEU A 462 -6.66 11.47 -14.57
CA LEU A 462 -5.67 10.41 -14.55
C LEU A 462 -4.87 10.36 -13.25
N GLY A 463 -4.66 11.51 -12.61
CA GLY A 463 -3.88 11.60 -11.38
C GLY A 463 -4.07 12.91 -10.65
N MET A 464 -3.88 12.85 -9.32
CA MET A 464 -3.90 14.00 -8.41
C MET A 464 -2.76 13.89 -7.42
N HIS A 465 -2.00 14.96 -7.27
CA HIS A 465 -0.78 15.03 -6.48
C HIS A 465 -0.77 16.31 -5.66
N MET A 466 -0.57 16.19 -4.34
CA MET A 466 -0.74 17.29 -3.41
C MET A 466 0.40 17.34 -2.40
N ILE A 467 0.82 18.56 -2.07
CA ILE A 467 1.64 18.84 -0.89
C ILE A 467 1.04 20.05 -0.19
N GLY A 468 0.72 19.95 1.10
CA GLY A 468 0.05 21.00 1.85
C GLY A 468 -0.51 20.49 3.17
N SER A 469 -1.28 21.34 3.86
CA SER A 469 -1.98 20.95 5.08
C SER A 469 -3.26 20.17 4.72
N HIS A 470 -3.54 19.07 5.45
CA HIS A 470 -4.72 18.21 5.29
C HIS A 470 -4.84 17.51 3.92
N VAL A 471 -3.78 17.46 3.13
CA VAL A 471 -3.86 16.84 1.80
C VAL A 471 -4.03 15.32 1.88
N THR A 472 -3.64 14.69 2.98
CA THR A 472 -3.86 13.25 3.21
C THR A 472 -5.35 12.91 3.40
N ASP A 473 -6.16 13.87 3.87
CA ASP A 473 -7.62 13.75 3.93
C ASP A 473 -8.27 14.17 2.60
N MET A 474 -7.77 15.23 1.95
CA MET A 474 -8.32 15.78 0.72
C MET A 474 -8.13 14.88 -0.50
N ILE A 475 -7.08 14.05 -0.54
CA ILE A 475 -6.76 13.16 -1.67
C ILE A 475 -7.91 12.22 -2.05
N HIS A 476 -8.84 11.96 -1.13
CA HIS A 476 -9.98 11.08 -1.36
C HIS A 476 -10.96 11.62 -2.40
N GLU A 477 -10.99 12.91 -2.66
CA GLU A 477 -11.70 13.49 -3.80
C GLU A 477 -11.15 12.92 -5.12
N GLY A 478 -9.83 12.91 -5.28
CA GLY A 478 -9.16 12.30 -6.43
C GLY A 478 -9.39 10.79 -6.54
N VAL A 479 -9.38 10.06 -5.40
CA VAL A 479 -9.67 8.61 -5.38
C VAL A 479 -11.07 8.33 -5.93
N VAL A 480 -12.07 9.06 -5.46
CA VAL A 480 -13.47 8.89 -5.91
C VAL A 480 -13.62 9.30 -7.37
N ALA A 481 -13.01 10.42 -7.76
CA ALA A 481 -13.06 10.92 -9.13
C ALA A 481 -12.46 9.91 -10.13
N ILE A 482 -11.29 9.35 -9.84
CA ILE A 482 -10.64 8.36 -10.71
C ILE A 482 -11.45 7.05 -10.79
N ASN A 483 -12.00 6.58 -9.66
CA ASN A 483 -12.84 5.36 -9.65
C ASN A 483 -14.14 5.52 -10.43
N LEU A 484 -14.69 6.73 -10.46
CA LEU A 484 -15.92 7.04 -11.20
C LEU A 484 -15.64 7.51 -12.64
N GLU A 485 -14.38 7.52 -13.09
CA GLU A 485 -13.96 8.03 -14.40
C GLU A 485 -14.48 9.46 -14.66
N ALA A 486 -14.43 10.29 -13.59
CA ALA A 486 -14.96 11.64 -13.64
C ALA A 486 -14.16 12.51 -14.63
N THR A 487 -14.89 13.29 -15.40
CA THR A 487 -14.28 14.21 -16.37
C THR A 487 -13.98 15.57 -15.72
N LEU A 488 -12.98 16.26 -16.26
CA LEU A 488 -12.61 17.60 -15.83
C LEU A 488 -13.81 18.56 -15.79
N GLU A 489 -14.72 18.46 -16.78
CA GLU A 489 -15.93 19.29 -16.85
C GLU A 489 -16.86 19.03 -15.64
N SER A 490 -17.05 17.77 -15.24
CA SER A 490 -17.88 17.44 -14.08
C SER A 490 -17.22 17.87 -12.76
N LEU A 491 -15.88 17.83 -12.69
CA LEU A 491 -15.13 18.15 -11.49
C LEU A 491 -15.11 19.67 -11.23
N PHE A 492 -14.79 20.49 -12.24
CA PHE A 492 -14.75 21.95 -12.02
C PHE A 492 -16.16 22.56 -11.83
N MET A 493 -17.22 21.89 -12.27
CA MET A 493 -18.61 22.30 -11.99
C MET A 493 -19.08 21.91 -10.58
N SER A 494 -18.31 21.12 -9.85
CA SER A 494 -18.63 20.73 -8.49
C SER A 494 -18.40 21.89 -7.52
N ILE A 495 -19.44 22.26 -6.77
CA ILE A 495 -19.35 23.39 -5.82
C ILE A 495 -18.53 22.98 -4.61
N HIS A 496 -17.42 23.67 -4.37
CA HIS A 496 -16.61 23.51 -3.18
C HIS A 496 -17.05 24.49 -2.08
N ALA A 497 -17.01 24.03 -0.83
CA ALA A 497 -17.39 24.87 0.30
C ALA A 497 -16.37 25.99 0.54
N HIS A 498 -16.86 27.20 0.85
CA HIS A 498 -16.03 28.38 1.17
C HIS A 498 -16.15 28.77 2.66
N PRO A 499 -15.04 29.10 3.37
CA PRO A 499 -13.64 28.92 2.95
C PRO A 499 -13.10 27.56 3.37
N THR A 500 -12.44 26.83 2.45
CA THR A 500 -11.82 25.53 2.71
C THR A 500 -10.47 25.39 2.00
N MET A 501 -9.66 24.41 2.42
CA MET A 501 -8.45 24.00 1.71
C MET A 501 -8.81 23.31 0.37
N ALA A 502 -9.98 22.66 0.28
CA ALA A 502 -10.42 21.94 -0.91
C ALA A 502 -10.66 22.85 -2.12
N GLU A 503 -10.87 24.16 -1.91
CA GLU A 503 -10.95 25.12 -3.02
C GLU A 503 -9.67 25.15 -3.88
N VAL A 504 -8.53 24.74 -3.34
CA VAL A 504 -7.28 24.61 -4.10
C VAL A 504 -7.34 23.46 -5.12
N VAL A 505 -8.17 22.45 -4.86
CA VAL A 505 -8.43 21.36 -5.81
C VAL A 505 -9.27 21.91 -6.98
N LEU A 506 -10.31 22.69 -6.69
CA LEU A 506 -11.11 23.35 -7.71
C LEU A 506 -10.24 24.25 -8.62
N GLU A 507 -9.37 25.08 -8.04
CA GLU A 507 -8.43 25.91 -8.79
C GLU A 507 -7.51 25.08 -9.72
N ALA A 508 -7.09 23.88 -9.27
CA ALA A 508 -6.29 22.99 -10.10
C ALA A 508 -7.11 22.44 -11.29
N TYR A 509 -8.39 22.12 -11.09
CA TYR A 509 -9.28 21.72 -12.19
C TYR A 509 -9.52 22.86 -13.18
N GLU A 510 -9.79 24.06 -12.69
CA GLU A 510 -9.97 25.25 -13.51
C GLU A 510 -8.72 25.58 -14.32
N ASP A 511 -7.53 25.43 -13.71
CA ASP A 511 -6.25 25.63 -14.42
C ASP A 511 -6.04 24.58 -15.53
N ALA A 512 -6.34 23.32 -15.30
CA ALA A 512 -6.28 22.28 -16.33
C ALA A 512 -7.27 22.56 -17.49
N HIS A 513 -8.40 23.22 -17.19
CA HIS A 513 -9.37 23.64 -18.20
C HIS A 513 -8.95 24.93 -18.94
N GLY A 514 -7.98 25.67 -18.42
CA GLY A 514 -7.55 26.98 -18.95
C GLY A 514 -8.43 28.13 -18.48
N MET A 515 -9.16 27.98 -17.37
CA MET A 515 -10.13 28.92 -16.82
C MET A 515 -9.81 29.37 -15.39
N ALA A 516 -8.57 29.13 -14.91
CA ALA A 516 -8.16 29.55 -13.57
C ALA A 516 -8.39 31.05 -13.34
N ILE A 517 -9.05 31.39 -12.24
CA ILE A 517 -9.40 32.79 -11.89
C ILE A 517 -8.34 33.41 -10.98
N HIS A 518 -7.86 32.67 -9.99
CA HIS A 518 -6.95 33.18 -8.96
C HIS A 518 -5.46 32.86 -9.23
N LYS A 519 -5.13 32.50 -10.47
CA LYS A 519 -3.76 32.25 -10.91
C LYS A 519 -3.15 33.50 -11.55
N ALA A 520 -2.03 33.98 -10.98
CA ALA A 520 -1.25 35.09 -11.52
C ALA A 520 -0.23 34.64 -12.57
#